data_7993df391b3353b541dc911bd0f44779
#
_entry.id   7993df391b3353b541dc911bd0f44779
#
_cell.length_a   1.000
_cell.length_b   1.000
_cell.length_c   1.000
_cell.angle_alpha   90.00
_cell.angle_beta   90.00
_cell.angle_gamma   90.00
#
_symmetry.space_group_name_H-M   'P 1'
#
loop_
_entity.id
_entity.type
_entity.pdbx_description
1 polymer ?
#
loop_
_entity_poly.entity_id
_entity_poly.type
_entity_poly.pdbx_seq_one_letter_code
_entity_poly.pdbx_strand_id
1 'polypeptide(L)'
;DSSTSRGLGDVYKRQISVVEQYKYDGSKVRQITLPGVGSASGFGGKKSEKEIYFGFSNYITPSTSYKYNVETGSSDVYIKPNVKFNSEDYISEQVFYTSKDGTKVPMIITYKKGLKKNGKNPTIVYGYGGFNISLTPGFSPATAAWIENGGVYAVPNLRGGGEYGKKWHDGGRQFNKLNVFNDFIAAAEYLPVSYTHLR
;
A
#
# COMPACT_ATOMS: atom_id res chain seq x y z
N ASP A 1 7.94 -18.13 -32.48
CA ASP A 1 6.61 -17.68 -31.96
C ASP A 1 6.78 -17.11 -30.57
N SER A 2 7.11 -15.82 -30.50
CA SER A 2 7.19 -15.13 -29.22
C SER A 2 5.79 -14.74 -28.77
N SER A 3 5.15 -15.61 -28.00
CA SER A 3 3.88 -15.29 -27.35
C SER A 3 4.14 -14.25 -26.23
N THR A 4 4.10 -12.98 -26.58
CA THR A 4 4.17 -11.89 -25.60
C THR A 4 2.89 -11.91 -24.78
N SER A 5 3.04 -12.14 -23.48
CA SER A 5 1.98 -12.24 -22.51
C SER A 5 1.31 -10.90 -22.25
N ARG A 6 -0.01 -10.85 -22.39
CA ARG A 6 -0.85 -9.73 -21.94
C ARG A 6 -2.09 -10.25 -21.22
N GLY A 7 -2.06 -10.12 -19.97
CA GLY A 7 -3.17 -10.20 -19.05
C GLY A 7 -2.61 -9.72 -17.72
N LEU A 8 -2.61 -8.40 -17.53
CA LEU A 8 -2.17 -7.82 -16.27
C LEU A 8 -3.44 -7.56 -15.46
N GLY A 9 -3.74 -8.48 -14.55
CA GLY A 9 -4.77 -8.30 -13.56
C GLY A 9 -4.19 -7.54 -12.38
N ASP A 10 -4.56 -6.27 -12.23
CA ASP A 10 -4.35 -5.56 -10.98
C ASP A 10 -5.41 -6.04 -9.98
N VAL A 11 -5.01 -6.96 -9.12
CA VAL A 11 -5.87 -7.42 -8.04
C VAL A 11 -5.45 -6.68 -6.78
N TYR A 12 -6.18 -5.62 -6.43
CA TYR A 12 -6.08 -4.98 -5.13
C TYR A 12 -6.49 -5.98 -4.03
N LYS A 13 -5.61 -6.91 -3.73
CA LYS A 13 -5.72 -7.76 -2.56
C LYS A 13 -4.94 -7.10 -1.44
N ARG A 14 -5.65 -6.54 -0.45
CA ARG A 14 -5.08 -6.02 0.80
C ARG A 14 -4.32 -4.69 0.67
N GLN A 15 -4.76 -3.76 -0.21
CA GLN A 15 -4.22 -2.40 -0.42
C GLN A 15 -2.81 -2.30 -1.00
N ILE A 16 -2.22 -3.40 -1.32
CA ILE A 16 -0.95 -3.48 -2.02
C ILE A 16 -1.22 -4.00 -3.43
N SER A 17 -0.59 -3.40 -4.40
CA SER A 17 -0.63 -3.93 -5.76
C SER A 17 0.06 -5.30 -5.79
N VAL A 18 -0.63 -6.28 -6.35
CA VAL A 18 -0.06 -7.56 -6.73
C VAL A 18 -0.22 -7.68 -8.24
N VAL A 19 0.88 -7.72 -8.96
CA VAL A 19 0.88 -7.76 -10.42
C VAL A 19 1.32 -9.13 -10.88
N GLU A 20 0.51 -9.74 -11.73
CA GLU A 20 0.75 -11.07 -12.27
C GLU A 20 0.82 -11.03 -13.78
N GLN A 21 1.76 -11.75 -14.35
CA GLN A 21 1.96 -11.89 -15.77
C GLN A 21 1.36 -13.22 -16.25
N TYR A 22 0.50 -13.14 -17.28
CA TYR A 22 -0.14 -14.29 -17.91
C TYR A 22 0.18 -14.37 -19.40
N LYS A 23 0.16 -15.57 -19.97
CA LYS A 23 0.11 -15.78 -21.41
C LYS A 23 -1.29 -15.54 -21.97
N TYR A 24 -1.41 -15.45 -23.29
CA TYR A 24 -2.71 -15.29 -23.96
C TYR A 24 -3.64 -16.48 -23.78
N ASP A 25 -3.11 -17.65 -23.50
CA ASP A 25 -3.86 -18.87 -23.20
C ASP A 25 -4.40 -18.88 -21.76
N GLY A 26 -4.12 -17.84 -20.97
CA GLY A 26 -4.54 -17.69 -19.58
C GLY A 26 -3.60 -18.37 -18.57
N SER A 27 -2.54 -19.03 -19.01
CA SER A 27 -1.57 -19.63 -18.09
C SER A 27 -0.71 -18.56 -17.40
N LYS A 28 -0.56 -18.68 -16.08
CA LYS A 28 0.27 -17.76 -15.28
C LYS A 28 1.76 -17.99 -15.60
N VAL A 29 2.46 -16.91 -15.90
CA VAL A 29 3.91 -16.94 -16.12
C VAL A 29 4.64 -16.70 -14.81
N ARG A 30 4.33 -15.58 -14.13
CA ARG A 30 4.97 -15.20 -12.88
C ARG A 30 4.19 -14.12 -12.14
N GLN A 31 4.53 -13.91 -10.89
CA GLN A 31 4.22 -12.68 -10.17
C GLN A 31 5.38 -11.69 -10.38
N ILE A 32 5.06 -10.43 -10.68
CA ILE A 32 6.06 -9.38 -10.84
C ILE A 32 6.48 -8.90 -9.46
N THR A 33 7.78 -8.92 -9.19
CA THR A 33 8.32 -8.38 -7.94
C THR A 33 8.30 -6.86 -7.98
N LEU A 34 7.53 -6.27 -7.07
CA LEU A 34 7.47 -4.82 -6.88
C LEU A 34 8.52 -4.36 -5.86
N PRO A 35 8.91 -3.08 -5.86
CA PRO A 35 9.92 -2.53 -4.95
C PRO A 35 9.55 -2.60 -3.46
N GLY A 36 8.31 -2.89 -3.14
CA GLY A 36 7.82 -3.01 -1.77
C GLY A 36 6.31 -3.00 -1.68
N VAL A 37 5.80 -2.82 -0.47
CA VAL A 37 4.37 -2.60 -0.20
C VAL A 37 3.99 -1.23 -0.73
N GLY A 38 3.11 -1.17 -1.74
CA GLY A 38 2.76 0.08 -2.39
C GLY A 38 1.77 -0.07 -3.52
N SER A 39 1.60 1.01 -4.28
CA SER A 39 0.75 1.09 -5.44
C SER A 39 1.58 1.03 -6.72
N ALA A 40 1.24 0.13 -7.63
CA ALA A 40 1.83 0.04 -8.96
C ALA A 40 0.74 0.24 -10.02
N SER A 41 1.06 0.96 -11.08
CA SER A 41 0.15 1.22 -12.20
C SER A 41 0.91 1.39 -13.51
N GLY A 42 0.21 1.28 -14.61
CA GLY A 42 0.81 1.33 -15.94
C GLY A 42 0.78 -0.05 -16.59
N PHE A 43 1.93 -0.67 -16.82
CA PHE A 43 2.07 -1.97 -17.49
C PHE A 43 1.46 -2.02 -18.90
N GLY A 44 1.31 -0.85 -19.52
CA GLY A 44 0.83 -0.76 -20.91
C GLY A 44 1.97 -0.95 -21.91
N GLY A 45 1.65 -1.48 -23.09
CA GLY A 45 2.60 -1.63 -24.19
C GLY A 45 1.96 -2.32 -25.39
N LYS A 46 2.63 -2.34 -26.52
CA LYS A 46 2.19 -3.10 -27.71
C LYS A 46 2.56 -4.59 -27.54
N LYS A 47 1.85 -5.46 -28.26
CA LYS A 47 2.09 -6.91 -28.22
C LYS A 47 3.53 -7.30 -28.60
N SER A 48 4.16 -6.54 -29.47
CA SER A 48 5.52 -6.76 -29.97
C SER A 48 6.62 -6.21 -29.04
N GLU A 49 6.26 -5.45 -28.00
CA GLU A 49 7.24 -4.84 -27.12
C GLU A 49 7.68 -5.87 -26.06
N LYS A 50 9.00 -5.97 -25.90
CA LYS A 50 9.62 -6.79 -24.84
C LYS A 50 9.82 -6.03 -23.54
N GLU A 51 9.78 -4.71 -23.60
CA GLU A 51 9.91 -3.80 -22.48
C GLU A 51 8.63 -2.99 -22.32
N ILE A 52 8.13 -2.94 -21.10
CA ILE A 52 6.97 -2.12 -20.73
C ILE A 52 7.32 -1.29 -19.50
N TYR A 53 6.54 -0.26 -19.25
CA TYR A 53 6.79 0.67 -18.15
C TYR A 53 5.67 0.62 -17.13
N PHE A 54 6.04 0.78 -15.86
CA PHE A 54 5.08 0.93 -14.77
C PHE A 54 5.57 1.97 -13.75
N GLY A 55 4.62 2.64 -13.11
CA GLY A 55 4.88 3.52 -11.97
C GLY A 55 4.72 2.76 -10.67
N PHE A 56 5.57 3.05 -9.70
CA PHE A 56 5.42 2.57 -8.32
C PHE A 56 5.58 3.72 -7.33
N SER A 57 4.75 3.72 -6.30
CA SER A 57 4.84 4.67 -5.19
C SER A 57 4.32 4.04 -3.90
N ASN A 58 4.85 4.49 -2.77
CA ASN A 58 4.30 4.22 -1.44
C ASN A 58 4.62 5.39 -0.50
N TYR A 59 4.36 5.25 0.80
CA TYR A 59 4.58 6.35 1.76
C TYR A 59 6.05 6.79 1.91
N ILE A 60 7.01 5.94 1.52
CA ILE A 60 8.45 6.21 1.58
C ILE A 60 9.14 6.24 0.22
N THR A 61 8.44 5.86 -0.85
CA THR A 61 9.02 5.83 -2.20
C THR A 61 8.31 6.85 -3.08
N PRO A 62 8.99 7.93 -3.48
CA PRO A 62 8.46 8.87 -4.46
C PRO A 62 8.06 8.16 -5.74
N SER A 63 7.07 8.69 -6.46
CA SER A 63 6.55 8.08 -7.69
C SER A 63 7.70 7.86 -8.68
N THR A 64 8.09 6.61 -8.83
CA THR A 64 9.24 6.18 -9.64
C THR A 64 8.74 5.33 -10.79
N SER A 65 9.23 5.61 -12.00
CA SER A 65 8.94 4.81 -13.20
C SER A 65 9.98 3.71 -13.35
N TYR A 66 9.50 2.51 -13.62
CA TYR A 66 10.31 1.32 -13.85
C TYR A 66 10.12 0.82 -15.26
N LYS A 67 11.17 0.26 -15.82
CA LYS A 67 11.15 -0.52 -17.06
C LYS A 67 11.16 -1.99 -16.71
N TYR A 68 10.17 -2.73 -17.20
CA TYR A 68 10.01 -4.16 -16.95
C TYR A 68 10.23 -4.94 -18.24
N ASN A 69 11.12 -5.92 -18.21
CA ASN A 69 11.35 -6.84 -19.31
C ASN A 69 10.42 -8.04 -19.21
N VAL A 70 9.53 -8.21 -20.20
CA VAL A 70 8.47 -9.24 -20.21
C VAL A 70 9.02 -10.65 -20.33
N GLU A 71 10.19 -10.81 -20.95
CA GLU A 71 10.83 -12.13 -21.17
C GLU A 71 11.57 -12.59 -19.92
N THR A 72 12.41 -11.73 -19.37
CA THR A 72 13.25 -12.06 -18.21
C THR A 72 12.51 -11.90 -16.87
N GLY A 73 11.57 -10.96 -16.79
CA GLY A 73 10.88 -10.59 -15.57
C GLY A 73 11.66 -9.61 -14.68
N SER A 74 12.76 -9.04 -15.18
CA SER A 74 13.53 -8.02 -14.48
C SER A 74 12.87 -6.65 -14.54
N SER A 75 13.05 -5.85 -13.48
CA SER A 75 12.62 -4.47 -13.41
C SER A 75 13.77 -3.56 -13.04
N ASP A 76 13.99 -2.52 -13.83
CA ASP A 76 15.04 -1.53 -13.61
C ASP A 76 14.41 -0.14 -13.43
N VAL A 77 15.01 0.71 -12.61
CA VAL A 77 14.58 2.11 -12.47
C VAL A 77 14.81 2.83 -13.80
N TYR A 78 13.74 3.40 -14.34
CA TYR A 78 13.80 4.19 -15.58
C TYR A 78 13.86 5.69 -15.28
N ILE A 79 12.92 6.22 -14.49
CA ILE A 79 12.91 7.62 -14.06
C ILE A 79 12.60 7.66 -12.56
N LYS A 80 13.50 8.29 -11.80
CA LYS A 80 13.33 8.56 -10.38
C LYS A 80 13.30 10.08 -10.16
N PRO A 81 12.32 10.62 -9.42
CA PRO A 81 12.30 12.05 -9.10
C PRO A 81 13.47 12.42 -8.20
N ASN A 82 14.03 13.61 -8.45
CA ASN A 82 15.12 14.14 -7.65
C ASN A 82 14.55 14.78 -6.36
N VAL A 83 14.32 13.98 -5.34
CA VAL A 83 13.89 14.43 -4.01
C VAL A 83 14.98 14.10 -2.99
N LYS A 84 15.22 15.03 -2.06
CA LYS A 84 16.15 14.83 -0.95
C LYS A 84 15.49 14.01 0.16
N PHE A 85 15.15 12.75 -0.14
CA PHE A 85 14.56 11.81 0.80
C PHE A 85 15.11 10.42 0.51
N ASN A 86 15.76 9.81 1.51
CA ASN A 86 16.31 8.47 1.37
C ASN A 86 15.32 7.42 1.89
N SER A 87 14.61 6.76 1.00
CA SER A 87 13.62 5.72 1.32
C SER A 87 14.18 4.58 2.18
N GLU A 88 15.48 4.32 2.08
CA GLU A 88 16.12 3.21 2.80
C GLU A 88 16.24 3.42 4.30
N ASP A 89 16.09 4.66 4.76
CA ASP A 89 16.12 5.00 6.20
C ASP A 89 14.79 4.73 6.90
N TYR A 90 13.76 4.31 6.16
CA TYR A 90 12.39 4.17 6.68
C TYR A 90 11.83 2.78 6.45
N ILE A 91 10.77 2.47 7.18
CA ILE A 91 9.97 1.26 7.06
C ILE A 91 8.53 1.68 6.76
N SER A 92 7.90 1.01 5.80
CA SER A 92 6.47 1.05 5.56
C SER A 92 5.98 -0.39 5.53
N GLU A 93 5.26 -0.81 6.55
CA GLU A 93 4.81 -2.19 6.73
C GLU A 93 3.31 -2.29 6.92
N GLN A 94 2.72 -3.39 6.45
CA GLN A 94 1.32 -3.70 6.71
C GLN A 94 1.20 -4.57 7.95
N VAL A 95 0.36 -4.14 8.89
CA VAL A 95 -0.02 -4.90 10.07
C VAL A 95 -1.52 -5.15 10.08
N PHE A 96 -1.98 -6.07 10.93
CA PHE A 96 -3.39 -6.34 11.17
C PHE A 96 -3.70 -6.18 12.66
N TYR A 97 -4.73 -5.42 12.96
CA TYR A 97 -5.27 -5.30 14.31
C TYR A 97 -6.71 -5.82 14.37
N THR A 98 -7.23 -6.00 15.57
CA THR A 98 -8.57 -6.56 15.77
C THR A 98 -9.52 -5.46 16.20
N SER A 99 -10.60 -5.26 15.43
CA SER A 99 -11.68 -4.35 15.76
C SER A 99 -12.58 -4.92 16.88
N LYS A 100 -13.47 -4.11 17.44
CA LYS A 100 -14.34 -4.44 18.54
C LYS A 100 -15.19 -5.71 18.34
N ASP A 101 -15.57 -5.99 17.10
CA ASP A 101 -16.37 -7.16 16.72
C ASP A 101 -15.54 -8.38 16.29
N GLY A 102 -14.22 -8.34 16.49
CA GLY A 102 -13.29 -9.41 16.10
C GLY A 102 -12.79 -9.32 14.68
N THR A 103 -13.27 -8.35 13.86
CA THR A 103 -12.82 -8.17 12.49
C THR A 103 -11.34 -7.80 12.45
N LYS A 104 -10.55 -8.49 11.61
CA LYS A 104 -9.16 -8.13 11.33
C LYS A 104 -9.11 -6.99 10.32
N VAL A 105 -8.60 -5.86 10.76
CA VAL A 105 -8.46 -4.64 9.96
C VAL A 105 -7.00 -4.41 9.63
N PRO A 106 -6.63 -4.20 8.36
CA PRO A 106 -5.25 -3.88 7.98
C PRO A 106 -4.94 -2.42 8.25
N MET A 107 -3.68 -2.15 8.52
CA MET A 107 -3.13 -0.82 8.68
C MET A 107 -1.72 -0.78 8.12
N ILE A 108 -1.38 0.27 7.37
CA ILE A 108 0.00 0.53 6.98
C ILE A 108 0.59 1.51 7.98
N ILE A 109 1.75 1.14 8.53
CA ILE A 109 2.50 1.97 9.48
C ILE A 109 3.84 2.32 8.86
N THR A 110 4.18 3.61 8.90
CA THR A 110 5.40 4.15 8.30
C THR A 110 6.18 4.95 9.34
N TYR A 111 7.47 4.64 9.48
CA TYR A 111 8.34 5.25 10.47
C TYR A 111 9.83 5.09 10.11
N LYS A 112 10.71 5.83 10.81
CA LYS A 112 12.16 5.75 10.62
C LYS A 112 12.73 4.44 11.20
N LYS A 113 13.66 3.79 10.50
CA LYS A 113 14.38 2.60 10.99
C LYS A 113 15.05 2.91 12.34
N GLY A 114 15.03 1.93 13.24
CA GLY A 114 15.59 2.10 14.58
C GLY A 114 14.72 2.91 15.55
N LEU A 115 13.48 3.27 15.18
CA LEU A 115 12.53 3.91 16.07
C LEU A 115 12.38 3.09 17.35
N LYS A 116 12.60 3.71 18.51
CA LYS A 116 12.36 3.07 19.80
C LYS A 116 10.86 3.04 20.08
N LYS A 117 10.29 1.85 20.14
CA LYS A 117 8.86 1.62 20.48
C LYS A 117 8.62 1.80 21.98
N ASN A 118 8.83 3.01 22.49
CA ASN A 118 8.80 3.36 23.91
C ASN A 118 7.55 4.16 24.31
N GLY A 119 6.62 4.30 23.37
CA GLY A 119 5.40 4.99 23.64
C GLY A 119 5.43 6.50 23.64
N LYS A 120 6.49 7.11 23.16
CA LYS A 120 6.65 8.57 23.12
C LYS A 120 6.72 9.14 21.71
N ASN A 121 6.51 8.30 20.70
CA ASN A 121 6.61 8.73 19.30
C ASN A 121 5.33 9.44 18.87
N PRO A 122 5.39 10.71 18.41
CA PRO A 122 4.24 11.41 17.90
C PRO A 122 3.68 10.67 16.67
N THR A 123 2.38 10.40 16.66
CA THR A 123 1.76 9.57 15.64
C THR A 123 0.57 10.28 15.01
N ILE A 124 0.55 10.35 13.68
CA ILE A 124 -0.63 10.71 12.91
C ILE A 124 -1.35 9.43 12.49
N VAL A 125 -2.62 9.32 12.84
CA VAL A 125 -3.51 8.26 12.37
C VAL A 125 -4.47 8.89 11.36
N TYR A 126 -4.45 8.41 10.12
CA TYR A 126 -5.33 8.89 9.06
C TYR A 126 -6.18 7.76 8.50
N GLY A 127 -7.49 7.93 8.47
CA GLY A 127 -8.42 6.95 7.93
C GLY A 127 -9.61 7.63 7.26
N TYR A 128 -10.29 6.94 6.33
CA TYR A 128 -11.47 7.45 5.64
C TYR A 128 -12.71 6.58 5.87
N GLY A 129 -12.70 5.32 5.45
CA GLY A 129 -13.76 4.34 5.70
C GLY A 129 -15.12 4.73 5.15
N GLY A 130 -15.21 5.04 3.85
CA GLY A 130 -16.48 5.42 3.23
C GLY A 130 -16.48 5.37 1.71
N PHE A 131 -17.68 5.44 1.14
CA PHE A 131 -17.95 5.60 -0.31
C PHE A 131 -17.23 4.60 -1.22
N ASN A 132 -16.88 3.43 -0.72
CA ASN A 132 -16.13 2.41 -1.47
C ASN A 132 -14.77 2.93 -1.98
N ILE A 133 -14.21 3.97 -1.34
CA ILE A 133 -12.89 4.51 -1.70
C ILE A 133 -11.83 3.72 -0.97
N SER A 134 -10.84 3.21 -1.71
CA SER A 134 -9.66 2.54 -1.16
C SER A 134 -8.55 3.55 -0.93
N LEU A 135 -8.01 3.58 0.31
CA LEU A 135 -6.81 4.35 0.60
C LEU A 135 -5.59 3.53 0.15
N THR A 136 -4.99 3.94 -0.95
CA THR A 136 -3.78 3.30 -1.48
C THR A 136 -2.53 4.08 -1.08
N PRO A 137 -1.40 3.40 -0.75
CA PRO A 137 -0.17 4.09 -0.39
C PRO A 137 0.37 4.96 -1.51
N GLY A 138 0.72 6.20 -1.18
CA GLY A 138 1.34 7.15 -2.10
C GLY A 138 2.30 8.08 -1.37
N PHE A 139 3.32 8.55 -2.06
CA PHE A 139 4.29 9.48 -1.51
C PHE A 139 3.70 10.88 -1.34
N SER A 140 3.93 11.45 -0.18
CA SER A 140 3.59 12.84 0.11
C SER A 140 4.79 13.53 0.77
N PRO A 141 5.24 14.70 0.28
CA PRO A 141 6.29 15.48 0.93
C PRO A 141 5.97 15.84 2.38
N ALA A 142 4.71 16.09 2.70
CA ALA A 142 4.28 16.39 4.07
C ALA A 142 4.45 15.17 5.00
N THR A 143 4.06 13.97 4.52
CA THR A 143 4.29 12.71 5.26
C THR A 143 5.77 12.42 5.40
N ALA A 144 6.56 12.63 4.35
CA ALA A 144 8.02 12.49 4.40
C ALA A 144 8.64 13.39 5.47
N ALA A 145 8.31 14.69 5.46
CA ALA A 145 8.78 15.63 6.47
C ALA A 145 8.36 15.22 7.91
N TRP A 146 7.15 14.69 8.09
CA TRP A 146 6.68 14.20 9.38
C TRP A 146 7.55 13.04 9.90
N ILE A 147 7.79 12.02 9.08
CA ILE A 147 8.59 10.85 9.49
C ILE A 147 10.08 11.18 9.61
N GLU A 148 10.62 12.13 8.84
CA GLU A 148 11.98 12.64 8.99
C GLU A 148 12.21 13.27 10.37
N ASN A 149 11.20 13.94 10.91
CA ASN A 149 11.21 14.54 12.25
C ASN A 149 10.87 13.54 13.38
N GLY A 150 10.91 12.23 13.08
CA GLY A 150 10.71 11.17 14.07
C GLY A 150 9.25 10.80 14.34
N GLY A 151 8.32 11.32 13.55
CA GLY A 151 6.91 10.95 13.63
C GLY A 151 6.62 9.56 13.05
N VAL A 152 5.52 8.98 13.48
CA VAL A 152 4.91 7.77 12.92
C VAL A 152 3.68 8.17 12.11
N TYR A 153 3.48 7.55 10.95
CA TYR A 153 2.30 7.74 10.12
C TYR A 153 1.58 6.40 9.95
N ALA A 154 0.33 6.33 10.40
CA ALA A 154 -0.47 5.12 10.40
C ALA A 154 -1.77 5.31 9.61
N VAL A 155 -2.04 4.42 8.67
CA VAL A 155 -3.22 4.47 7.80
C VAL A 155 -4.00 3.16 7.90
N PRO A 156 -5.00 3.07 8.79
CA PRO A 156 -5.90 1.94 8.84
C PRO A 156 -6.89 1.98 7.67
N ASN A 157 -7.17 0.81 7.13
CA ASN A 157 -8.12 0.63 6.06
C ASN A 157 -9.46 0.20 6.60
N LEU A 158 -10.22 1.20 6.96
CA LEU A 158 -11.48 1.05 7.67
C LEU A 158 -12.55 0.43 6.79
N ARG A 159 -13.45 -0.37 7.35
CA ARG A 159 -14.66 -0.82 6.66
C ARG A 159 -15.44 0.39 6.10
N GLY A 160 -16.20 0.16 5.05
CA GLY A 160 -16.85 1.23 4.27
C GLY A 160 -16.04 1.73 3.09
N GLY A 161 -14.73 1.48 3.07
CA GLY A 161 -13.86 1.61 1.91
C GLY A 161 -14.01 0.46 0.92
N GLY A 162 -13.21 0.47 -0.15
CA GLY A 162 -13.26 -0.51 -1.23
C GLY A 162 -12.23 -1.64 -1.15
N GLU A 163 -11.37 -1.63 -0.15
CA GLU A 163 -10.12 -2.41 -0.08
C GLU A 163 -10.33 -3.92 -0.18
N TYR A 164 -11.43 -4.42 0.35
CA TYR A 164 -11.79 -5.85 0.31
C TYR A 164 -13.11 -6.07 -0.45
N GLY A 165 -13.45 -5.14 -1.34
CA GLY A 165 -14.62 -5.23 -2.19
C GLY A 165 -15.95 -5.01 -1.44
N LYS A 166 -17.04 -5.50 -2.06
CA LYS A 166 -18.42 -5.16 -1.65
C LYS A 166 -18.72 -5.47 -0.18
N LYS A 167 -18.27 -6.60 0.35
CA LYS A 167 -18.53 -6.98 1.75
C LYS A 167 -17.86 -6.02 2.75
N TRP A 168 -16.68 -5.55 2.41
CA TRP A 168 -15.94 -4.57 3.23
C TRP A 168 -16.66 -3.22 3.22
N HIS A 169 -17.08 -2.79 2.06
CA HIS A 169 -17.88 -1.57 1.90
C HIS A 169 -19.21 -1.65 2.66
N ASP A 170 -19.98 -2.72 2.46
CA ASP A 170 -21.28 -2.92 3.12
C ASP A 170 -21.13 -3.03 4.66
N GLY A 171 -20.01 -3.56 5.14
CA GLY A 171 -19.68 -3.66 6.57
C GLY A 171 -19.43 -2.32 7.27
N GLY A 172 -19.33 -1.20 6.54
CA GLY A 172 -19.08 0.14 7.09
C GLY A 172 -20.04 1.22 6.60
N ARG A 173 -21.19 0.86 5.99
CA ARG A 173 -22.17 1.84 5.51
C ARG A 173 -23.54 1.67 6.17
N GLN A 174 -24.39 2.69 6.05
CA GLN A 174 -25.77 2.70 6.55
C GLN A 174 -25.82 2.27 8.02
N PHE A 175 -26.59 1.23 8.35
CA PHE A 175 -26.73 0.71 9.71
C PHE A 175 -25.43 0.15 10.32
N ASN A 176 -24.45 -0.18 9.45
CA ASN A 176 -23.14 -0.68 9.87
C ASN A 176 -22.09 0.43 10.04
N LYS A 177 -22.48 1.72 9.92
CA LYS A 177 -21.52 2.84 9.96
C LYS A 177 -20.72 2.91 11.26
N LEU A 178 -21.27 2.44 12.37
CA LEU A 178 -20.59 2.39 13.65
C LEU A 178 -19.31 1.53 13.62
N ASN A 179 -19.26 0.52 12.75
CA ASN A 179 -18.07 -0.33 12.59
C ASN A 179 -16.84 0.47 12.13
N VAL A 180 -17.04 1.52 11.30
CA VAL A 180 -15.94 2.39 10.84
C VAL A 180 -15.28 3.10 12.01
N PHE A 181 -16.09 3.61 12.94
CA PHE A 181 -15.59 4.29 14.14
C PHE A 181 -14.91 3.30 15.09
N ASN A 182 -15.49 2.11 15.27
CA ASN A 182 -14.87 1.05 16.07
C ASN A 182 -13.54 0.59 15.48
N ASP A 183 -13.44 0.48 14.15
CA ASP A 183 -12.18 0.15 13.46
C ASP A 183 -11.13 1.22 13.71
N PHE A 184 -11.52 2.51 13.64
CA PHE A 184 -10.60 3.63 13.85
C PHE A 184 -10.13 3.73 15.30
N ILE A 185 -11.05 3.55 16.27
CA ILE A 185 -10.72 3.52 17.70
C ILE A 185 -9.76 2.37 18.00
N ALA A 186 -10.05 1.17 17.48
CA ALA A 186 -9.19 0.01 17.67
C ALA A 186 -7.78 0.19 17.05
N ALA A 187 -7.66 0.93 15.94
CA ALA A 187 -6.37 1.31 15.39
C ALA A 187 -5.59 2.21 16.36
N ALA A 188 -6.27 3.20 16.95
CA ALA A 188 -5.66 4.09 17.93
C ALA A 188 -5.26 3.35 19.22
N GLU A 189 -6.01 2.34 19.64
CA GLU A 189 -5.69 1.49 20.79
C GLU A 189 -4.55 0.50 20.52
N TYR A 190 -4.43 0.01 19.29
CA TYR A 190 -3.34 -0.90 18.88
C TYR A 190 -1.97 -0.21 18.88
N LEU A 191 -1.90 1.03 18.40
CA LEU A 191 -0.66 1.78 18.21
C LEU A 191 0.14 2.00 19.51
N PRO A 192 -0.46 2.39 20.66
CA PRO A 192 0.24 2.57 21.92
C PRO A 192 0.94 1.31 22.42
N VAL A 193 0.31 0.18 22.27
CA VAL A 193 0.85 -1.11 22.73
C VAL A 193 1.99 -1.59 21.84
N SER A 194 1.94 -1.29 20.54
CA SER A 194 2.86 -1.86 19.55
C SER A 194 3.92 -0.86 19.06
N TYR A 195 3.63 0.45 19.02
CA TYR A 195 4.52 1.46 18.41
C TYR A 195 4.68 2.73 19.24
N THR A 196 3.65 3.14 19.99
CA THR A 196 3.63 4.41 20.71
C THR A 196 2.86 4.25 22.02
N HIS A 197 3.04 5.13 23.00
CA HIS A 197 2.07 5.33 24.08
C HIS A 197 1.35 6.66 23.80
N LEU A 198 0.09 6.58 23.41
CA LEU A 198 -0.83 7.68 23.62
C LEU A 198 -1.32 7.59 25.06
N ARG A 199 -0.91 8.50 25.90
CA ARG A 199 -1.61 8.85 27.14
C ARG A 199 -2.41 10.12 26.89
#